data_a08dc6d6672e0527352070ac2b0d0c98
#
_entry.id   a08dc6d6672e0527352070ac2b0d0c98
#
_cell.length_a   1.000
_cell.length_b   1.000
_cell.length_c   1.000
_cell.angle_alpha   90.00
_cell.angle_beta   90.00
_cell.angle_gamma   90.00
#
_symmetry.space_group_name_H-M   'P 1'
#
loop_
_entity.id
_entity.type
_entity.pdbx_description
1 polymer ?
#
loop_
_entity_poly.entity_id
_entity_poly.type
_entity_poly.pdbx_seq_one_letter_code
_entity_poly.pdbx_strand_id
1 'polypeptide(L)'
;MKKRMITALLVLALTAMNISGCGGGAKSDAPAGKGELNLFVWTEYLPDSVVSKFQEETGIKVNVSTYSSNEDMLAKVKSEAAGAYDVLQPSDYMVAQLIAQGMLAELDLDKLPNFSHIGDSYKDPSYDPGNKFSVPYMGGAGAIAVNTDKVDIDITSYADLFDPALEGDVVILDDFRAVIGMTSKSLGYDLSETDPAKLEEVAGKLMELKKNVALYDSDSPKSALISGDCSAGMIWSAEIAMAMEEVPSIKVVYPDEGAYLFFDNWVVTKDAPNYDNAITWINFIMDPENMAMVLEEFPYLCANTDAIAIMGDDYSNNPAKNPPADAIAKGSYVENLDSETLDIYNEMWTRLKE
;
A
#
# COMPACT_ATOMS: atom_id res chain seq x y z
N MET A 1 -68.07 19.39 -28.65
CA MET A 1 -68.27 20.31 -29.81
C MET A 1 -66.82 20.58 -30.32
N LYS A 2 -66.49 19.94 -31.43
CA LYS A 2 -66.25 20.53 -32.78
C LYS A 2 -65.13 21.58 -32.74
N LYS A 3 -64.02 21.56 -33.51
CA LYS A 3 -63.67 21.08 -34.87
C LYS A 3 -62.15 21.24 -34.99
N ARG A 4 -61.37 20.26 -35.52
CA ARG A 4 -60.88 20.14 -36.91
C ARG A 4 -59.79 21.16 -37.28
N MET A 5 -58.55 20.59 -37.50
CA MET A 5 -57.83 20.43 -38.78
C MET A 5 -57.33 21.76 -39.39
N ILE A 6 -56.09 21.88 -39.84
CA ILE A 6 -55.58 21.49 -41.15
C ILE A 6 -54.03 21.76 -41.23
N THR A 7 -53.35 20.83 -41.81
CA THR A 7 -52.06 20.69 -42.43
C THR A 7 -51.58 21.89 -43.30
N ALA A 8 -50.27 22.20 -43.31
CA ALA A 8 -49.58 22.59 -44.54
C ALA A 8 -48.07 22.32 -44.44
N LEU A 9 -47.58 21.43 -45.29
CA LEU A 9 -46.16 21.28 -45.71
C LEU A 9 -45.77 22.52 -46.54
N LEU A 10 -44.51 22.98 -46.34
CA LEU A 10 -43.77 23.67 -47.40
C LEU A 10 -42.28 23.32 -47.28
N VAL A 11 -41.81 22.58 -48.28
CA VAL A 11 -40.43 22.34 -48.60
C VAL A 11 -39.94 23.55 -49.41
N LEU A 12 -38.80 24.14 -49.09
CA LEU A 12 -37.95 24.78 -50.06
C LEU A 12 -36.46 24.74 -49.67
N ALA A 13 -35.67 24.41 -50.65
CA ALA A 13 -34.26 24.07 -50.59
C ALA A 13 -33.34 25.29 -50.79
N LEU A 14 -32.07 25.07 -50.40
CA LEU A 14 -30.81 25.66 -50.87
C LEU A 14 -30.60 27.19 -50.75
N THR A 15 -29.57 27.54 -50.02
CA THR A 15 -28.34 28.16 -50.64
C THR A 15 -27.18 28.16 -49.62
N ALA A 16 -26.06 27.65 -50.09
CA ALA A 16 -24.77 27.69 -49.42
C ALA A 16 -24.22 29.15 -49.41
N MET A 17 -23.71 29.59 -48.25
CA MET A 17 -22.76 30.71 -48.19
C MET A 17 -21.65 30.36 -47.21
N ASN A 18 -20.46 30.11 -47.78
CA ASN A 18 -19.19 30.10 -47.08
C ASN A 18 -18.91 31.48 -46.53
N ILE A 19 -18.73 31.55 -45.19
CA ILE A 19 -18.07 32.67 -44.58
C ILE A 19 -16.89 32.09 -43.79
N SER A 20 -15.69 32.26 -44.35
CA SER A 20 -14.41 32.09 -43.67
C SER A 20 -14.30 33.10 -42.56
N GLY A 21 -14.39 32.63 -41.28
CA GLY A 21 -14.08 33.40 -40.11
C GLY A 21 -12.87 32.78 -39.42
N CYS A 22 -11.69 33.33 -39.64
CA CYS A 22 -10.51 33.08 -38.81
C CYS A 22 -10.80 33.53 -37.35
N GLY A 23 -10.97 32.53 -36.48
CA GLY A 23 -10.91 32.70 -35.05
C GLY A 23 -9.95 31.65 -34.51
N GLY A 24 -8.68 32.09 -34.27
CA GLY A 24 -7.67 31.22 -33.67
C GLY A 24 -8.04 30.90 -32.22
N GLY A 25 -8.70 29.78 -32.02
CA GLY A 25 -8.75 29.09 -30.74
C GLY A 25 -7.59 28.10 -30.76
N ALA A 26 -6.59 28.31 -29.94
CA ALA A 26 -5.58 27.31 -29.67
C ALA A 26 -6.31 26.03 -29.22
N LYS A 27 -6.40 25.05 -30.13
CA LYS A 27 -6.64 23.66 -29.71
C LYS A 27 -5.40 23.28 -28.93
N SER A 28 -5.55 23.02 -27.64
CA SER A 28 -4.60 22.22 -26.91
C SER A 28 -4.58 20.87 -27.65
N ASP A 29 -3.52 20.59 -28.37
CA ASP A 29 -3.19 19.25 -28.85
C ASP A 29 -2.78 18.43 -27.62
N ALA A 30 -3.75 18.05 -26.80
CA ALA A 30 -3.56 16.92 -25.91
C ALA A 30 -3.36 15.70 -26.84
N PRO A 31 -2.25 14.95 -26.69
CA PRO A 31 -2.03 13.77 -27.48
C PRO A 31 -3.25 12.85 -27.33
N ALA A 32 -3.75 12.32 -28.45
CA ALA A 32 -4.80 11.32 -28.41
C ALA A 32 -4.35 10.20 -27.48
N GLY A 33 -5.15 9.90 -26.43
CA GLY A 33 -4.77 8.99 -25.36
C GLY A 33 -4.22 7.67 -25.94
N LYS A 34 -3.07 7.27 -25.43
CA LYS A 34 -2.38 6.02 -25.83
C LYS A 34 -2.98 4.77 -25.20
N GLY A 35 -4.27 4.78 -24.89
CA GLY A 35 -4.96 3.69 -24.22
C GLY A 35 -5.18 3.96 -22.72
N GLU A 36 -5.35 2.91 -21.97
CA GLU A 36 -5.59 2.96 -20.51
C GLU A 36 -4.63 2.07 -19.74
N LEU A 37 -4.63 2.24 -18.42
CA LEU A 37 -3.89 1.44 -17.46
C LEU A 37 -4.76 1.24 -16.22
N ASN A 38 -4.91 -0.01 -15.78
CA ASN A 38 -5.71 -0.37 -14.62
C ASN A 38 -4.79 -0.78 -13.48
N LEU A 39 -4.71 0.07 -12.46
CA LEU A 39 -3.93 -0.15 -11.25
C LEU A 39 -4.82 -0.71 -10.15
N PHE A 40 -4.31 -1.66 -9.38
CA PHE A 40 -4.90 -2.13 -8.14
C PHE A 40 -3.85 -2.08 -7.05
N VAL A 41 -3.96 -1.11 -6.16
CA VAL A 41 -2.93 -0.66 -5.24
C VAL A 41 -3.46 -0.55 -3.81
N TRP A 42 -2.56 -0.40 -2.84
CA TRP A 42 -2.95 -0.12 -1.46
C TRP A 42 -3.68 1.21 -1.33
N THR A 43 -4.64 1.27 -0.40
CA THR A 43 -5.27 2.52 0.02
C THR A 43 -4.23 3.44 0.67
N GLU A 44 -4.33 4.77 0.46
CA GLU A 44 -3.38 5.76 0.99
C GLU A 44 -1.89 5.43 0.74
N TYR A 45 -1.53 5.12 -0.52
CA TYR A 45 -0.17 4.69 -0.87
C TYR A 45 0.33 5.22 -2.23
N LEU A 46 -0.54 5.89 -2.98
CA LEU A 46 -0.24 6.47 -4.29
C LEU A 46 -0.94 7.83 -4.41
N PRO A 47 -0.17 8.95 -4.49
CA PRO A 47 -0.75 10.29 -4.61
C PRO A 47 -1.48 10.51 -5.93
N ASP A 48 -2.63 11.17 -5.88
CA ASP A 48 -3.38 11.59 -7.07
C ASP A 48 -2.56 12.54 -7.97
N SER A 49 -1.67 13.33 -7.39
CA SER A 49 -0.76 14.24 -8.09
C SER A 49 0.19 13.50 -9.03
N VAL A 50 0.72 12.35 -8.59
CA VAL A 50 1.63 11.49 -9.38
C VAL A 50 0.88 10.80 -10.52
N VAL A 51 -0.34 10.30 -10.26
CA VAL A 51 -1.22 9.75 -11.29
C VAL A 51 -1.56 10.80 -12.34
N SER A 52 -1.91 12.01 -11.92
CA SER A 52 -2.23 13.12 -12.82
C SER A 52 -1.04 13.49 -13.69
N LYS A 53 0.18 13.61 -13.11
CA LYS A 53 1.42 13.87 -13.83
C LYS A 53 1.70 12.81 -14.90
N PHE A 54 1.54 11.53 -14.55
CA PHE A 54 1.69 10.43 -15.52
C PHE A 54 0.73 10.58 -16.71
N GLN A 55 -0.55 10.85 -16.44
CA GLN A 55 -1.56 11.02 -17.49
C GLN A 55 -1.25 12.23 -18.39
N GLU A 56 -0.77 13.34 -17.83
CA GLU A 56 -0.40 14.54 -18.56
C GLU A 56 0.80 14.30 -19.47
N GLU A 57 1.84 13.61 -18.98
CA GLU A 57 3.07 13.35 -19.73
C GLU A 57 2.91 12.28 -20.81
N THR A 58 2.10 11.26 -20.55
CA THR A 58 2.01 10.08 -21.43
C THR A 58 0.76 10.07 -22.33
N GLY A 59 -0.31 10.74 -21.91
CA GLY A 59 -1.64 10.64 -22.52
C GLY A 59 -2.33 9.29 -22.26
N ILE A 60 -1.80 8.44 -21.35
CA ILE A 60 -2.41 7.19 -20.91
C ILE A 60 -3.40 7.49 -19.81
N LYS A 61 -4.65 7.06 -19.96
CA LYS A 61 -5.65 7.18 -18.89
C LYS A 61 -5.38 6.13 -17.80
N VAL A 62 -5.33 6.53 -16.54
CA VAL A 62 -5.15 5.62 -15.39
C VAL A 62 -6.47 5.43 -14.66
N ASN A 63 -6.85 4.19 -14.43
CA ASN A 63 -7.95 3.80 -13.56
C ASN A 63 -7.35 3.17 -12.30
N VAL A 64 -7.57 3.78 -11.13
CA VAL A 64 -7.06 3.30 -9.86
C VAL A 64 -8.18 2.61 -9.10
N SER A 65 -7.90 1.41 -8.60
CA SER A 65 -8.70 0.69 -7.60
C SER A 65 -7.81 0.43 -6.39
N THR A 66 -8.40 0.36 -5.20
CA THR A 66 -7.65 0.18 -3.96
C THR A 66 -8.07 -1.07 -3.19
N TYR A 67 -7.18 -1.55 -2.31
CA TYR A 67 -7.41 -2.63 -1.37
C TYR A 67 -6.66 -2.36 -0.05
N SER A 68 -7.06 -3.07 1.00
CA SER A 68 -6.52 -2.92 2.36
C SER A 68 -5.85 -4.19 2.89
N SER A 69 -5.91 -5.32 2.14
CA SER A 69 -5.17 -6.54 2.45
C SER A 69 -4.73 -7.29 1.18
N ASN A 70 -3.59 -7.99 1.26
CA ASN A 70 -3.11 -8.83 0.15
C ASN A 70 -4.07 -9.98 -0.18
N GLU A 71 -4.73 -10.52 0.83
CA GLU A 71 -5.70 -11.62 0.69
C GLU A 71 -6.95 -11.16 -0.07
N ASP A 72 -7.47 -9.97 0.24
CA ASP A 72 -8.60 -9.37 -0.48
C ASP A 72 -8.20 -9.02 -1.92
N MET A 73 -7.00 -8.47 -2.13
CA MET A 73 -6.46 -8.24 -3.46
C MET A 73 -6.40 -9.54 -4.26
N LEU A 74 -5.83 -10.62 -3.71
CA LEU A 74 -5.73 -11.91 -4.38
C LEU A 74 -7.11 -12.51 -4.68
N ALA A 75 -8.04 -12.46 -3.73
CA ALA A 75 -9.42 -12.94 -3.92
C ALA A 75 -10.13 -12.16 -5.03
N LYS A 76 -9.96 -10.84 -5.06
CA LYS A 76 -10.53 -9.96 -6.06
C LYS A 76 -9.98 -10.25 -7.46
N VAL A 77 -8.65 -10.32 -7.60
CA VAL A 77 -7.98 -10.65 -8.87
C VAL A 77 -8.43 -12.00 -9.41
N LYS A 78 -8.62 -13.01 -8.54
CA LYS A 78 -9.11 -14.34 -8.95
C LYS A 78 -10.59 -14.37 -9.34
N SER A 79 -11.39 -13.47 -8.78
CA SER A 79 -12.84 -13.41 -9.03
C SER A 79 -13.22 -12.58 -10.25
N GLU A 80 -12.37 -11.65 -10.67
CA GLU A 80 -12.60 -10.80 -11.83
C GLU A 80 -12.23 -11.50 -13.15
N ALA A 81 -12.63 -10.89 -14.26
CA ALA A 81 -12.22 -11.36 -15.58
C ALA A 81 -10.70 -11.22 -15.76
N ALA A 82 -10.08 -12.17 -16.47
CA ALA A 82 -8.66 -12.06 -16.84
C ALA A 82 -8.38 -10.70 -17.52
N GLY A 83 -7.34 -10.01 -17.07
CA GLY A 83 -6.98 -8.68 -17.58
C GLY A 83 -7.79 -7.52 -17.01
N ALA A 84 -8.55 -7.72 -15.92
CA ALA A 84 -9.24 -6.61 -15.23
C ALA A 84 -8.26 -5.59 -14.66
N TYR A 85 -7.09 -6.03 -14.23
CA TYR A 85 -6.01 -5.21 -13.70
C TYR A 85 -4.73 -5.46 -14.48
N ASP A 86 -3.98 -4.40 -14.78
CA ASP A 86 -2.68 -4.48 -15.44
C ASP A 86 -1.55 -4.60 -14.42
N VAL A 87 -1.61 -3.78 -13.37
CA VAL A 87 -0.57 -3.66 -12.35
C VAL A 87 -1.16 -3.86 -10.97
N LEU A 88 -0.45 -4.63 -10.15
CA LEU A 88 -0.73 -4.82 -8.72
C LEU A 88 0.46 -4.32 -7.89
N GLN A 89 0.22 -4.13 -6.58
CA GLN A 89 1.23 -3.62 -5.65
C GLN A 89 1.37 -4.51 -4.39
N PRO A 90 1.63 -5.83 -4.55
CA PRO A 90 1.66 -6.78 -3.45
C PRO A 90 2.91 -6.67 -2.59
N SER A 91 2.79 -7.08 -1.33
CA SER A 91 3.94 -7.31 -0.45
C SER A 91 4.75 -8.55 -0.89
N ASP A 92 5.97 -8.64 -0.41
CA ASP A 92 6.98 -9.65 -0.71
C ASP A 92 6.47 -11.10 -0.68
N TYR A 93 5.82 -11.54 0.41
CA TYR A 93 5.26 -12.89 0.51
C TYR A 93 4.16 -13.17 -0.53
N MET A 94 3.39 -12.14 -0.86
CA MET A 94 2.32 -12.26 -1.86
C MET A 94 2.90 -12.29 -3.28
N VAL A 95 3.99 -11.58 -3.55
CA VAL A 95 4.75 -11.73 -4.81
C VAL A 95 5.17 -13.18 -5.00
N ALA A 96 5.79 -13.81 -3.98
CA ALA A 96 6.15 -15.23 -4.04
C ALA A 96 4.95 -16.13 -4.34
N GLN A 97 3.81 -15.85 -3.72
CA GLN A 97 2.58 -16.62 -3.93
C GLN A 97 2.01 -16.44 -5.35
N LEU A 98 2.00 -15.22 -5.87
CA LEU A 98 1.54 -14.91 -7.23
C LEU A 98 2.45 -15.56 -8.30
N ILE A 99 3.78 -15.55 -8.08
CA ILE A 99 4.75 -16.25 -8.94
C ILE A 99 4.46 -17.76 -8.94
N ALA A 100 4.31 -18.37 -7.76
CA ALA A 100 4.04 -19.81 -7.64
C ALA A 100 2.73 -20.24 -8.31
N GLN A 101 1.73 -19.33 -8.37
CA GLN A 101 0.46 -19.56 -9.05
C GLN A 101 0.51 -19.21 -10.55
N GLY A 102 1.63 -18.68 -11.06
CA GLY A 102 1.78 -18.30 -12.47
C GLY A 102 0.86 -17.15 -12.87
N MET A 103 0.60 -16.22 -11.97
CA MET A 103 -0.32 -15.08 -12.16
C MET A 103 0.37 -13.79 -12.64
N LEU A 104 1.71 -13.78 -12.70
CA LEU A 104 2.49 -12.60 -13.09
C LEU A 104 3.11 -12.75 -14.48
N ALA A 105 3.26 -11.63 -15.19
CA ALA A 105 4.05 -11.51 -16.39
C ALA A 105 5.52 -11.26 -16.03
N GLU A 106 6.46 -11.81 -16.83
CA GLU A 106 7.87 -11.47 -16.70
C GLU A 106 8.10 -10.02 -17.13
N LEU A 107 8.95 -9.32 -16.38
CA LEU A 107 9.38 -7.95 -16.66
C LEU A 107 10.60 -7.95 -17.57
N ASP A 108 10.59 -7.04 -18.54
CA ASP A 108 11.74 -6.74 -19.37
C ASP A 108 12.52 -5.58 -18.75
N LEU A 109 13.53 -5.88 -17.93
CA LEU A 109 14.33 -4.87 -17.22
C LEU A 109 15.07 -3.92 -18.17
N ASP A 110 15.35 -4.32 -19.42
CA ASP A 110 15.95 -3.44 -20.42
C ASP A 110 15.01 -2.28 -20.80
N LYS A 111 13.69 -2.45 -20.57
CA LYS A 111 12.68 -1.40 -20.76
C LYS A 111 12.47 -0.53 -19.53
N LEU A 112 13.17 -0.79 -18.44
CA LEU A 112 13.05 -0.11 -17.14
C LEU A 112 14.37 0.60 -16.75
N PRO A 113 14.84 1.61 -17.52
CA PRO A 113 16.11 2.29 -17.23
C PRO A 113 16.17 2.89 -15.82
N ASN A 114 15.02 3.32 -15.26
CA ASN A 114 14.94 3.86 -13.91
C ASN A 114 15.09 2.79 -12.80
N PHE A 115 15.13 1.49 -13.16
CA PHE A 115 15.49 0.44 -12.21
C PHE A 115 16.90 0.62 -11.65
N SER A 116 17.76 1.38 -12.34
CA SER A 116 19.10 1.75 -11.86
C SER A 116 19.09 2.55 -10.54
N HIS A 117 18.01 3.29 -10.23
CA HIS A 117 17.84 4.08 -9.01
C HIS A 117 17.43 3.25 -7.78
N ILE A 118 17.05 1.98 -7.99
CA ILE A 118 16.78 1.06 -6.89
C ILE A 118 18.09 0.67 -6.22
N GLY A 119 18.14 0.79 -4.89
CA GLY A 119 19.32 0.43 -4.08
C GLY A 119 19.67 -1.05 -4.20
N ASP A 120 20.96 -1.37 -4.19
CA ASP A 120 21.42 -2.74 -4.40
C ASP A 120 20.94 -3.73 -3.34
N SER A 121 20.65 -3.26 -2.12
CA SER A 121 20.09 -4.08 -1.04
C SER A 121 18.64 -4.55 -1.29
N TYR A 122 17.93 -3.93 -2.23
CA TYR A 122 16.57 -4.27 -2.60
C TYR A 122 16.46 -5.06 -3.90
N LYS A 123 17.58 -5.21 -4.63
CA LYS A 123 17.65 -5.99 -5.87
C LYS A 123 17.87 -7.47 -5.59
N ASP A 124 17.43 -8.32 -6.50
CA ASP A 124 17.59 -9.78 -6.44
C ASP A 124 17.04 -10.39 -5.14
N PRO A 125 15.80 -10.06 -4.73
CA PRO A 125 15.23 -10.57 -3.49
C PRO A 125 14.96 -12.08 -3.59
N SER A 126 15.02 -12.77 -2.45
CA SER A 126 14.85 -14.23 -2.40
C SER A 126 13.49 -14.72 -2.91
N TYR A 127 12.44 -13.90 -2.83
CA TYR A 127 11.10 -14.21 -3.33
C TYR A 127 10.96 -14.04 -4.86
N ASP A 128 11.86 -13.29 -5.50
CA ASP A 128 11.88 -13.07 -6.97
C ASP A 128 13.34 -12.92 -7.47
N PRO A 129 14.10 -14.02 -7.55
CA PRO A 129 15.50 -13.96 -7.98
C PRO A 129 15.66 -13.35 -9.37
N GLY A 130 16.50 -12.31 -9.43
CA GLY A 130 16.78 -11.54 -10.64
C GLY A 130 15.72 -10.50 -11.00
N ASN A 131 14.78 -10.20 -10.11
CA ASN A 131 13.67 -9.24 -10.34
C ASN A 131 12.92 -9.52 -11.64
N LYS A 132 12.59 -10.79 -11.88
CA LYS A 132 11.92 -11.21 -13.11
C LYS A 132 10.47 -10.78 -13.18
N PHE A 133 9.80 -10.65 -12.05
CA PHE A 133 8.36 -10.42 -11.95
C PHE A 133 8.01 -9.17 -11.16
N SER A 134 8.95 -8.63 -10.37
CA SER A 134 8.67 -7.55 -9.43
C SER A 134 9.73 -6.46 -9.44
N VAL A 135 9.29 -5.24 -9.14
CA VAL A 135 10.15 -4.07 -8.88
C VAL A 135 9.87 -3.59 -7.46
N PRO A 136 10.88 -3.57 -6.58
CA PRO A 136 10.74 -3.04 -5.22
C PRO A 136 10.30 -1.56 -5.23
N TYR A 137 9.35 -1.22 -4.36
CA TYR A 137 8.76 0.11 -4.29
C TYR A 137 9.01 0.77 -2.94
N MET A 138 8.17 0.48 -1.98
CA MET A 138 8.25 0.97 -0.61
C MET A 138 8.03 -0.15 0.39
N GLY A 139 8.43 0.08 1.62
CA GLY A 139 8.26 -0.86 2.70
C GLY A 139 8.26 -0.16 4.05
N GLY A 140 8.38 -0.92 5.10
CA GLY A 140 8.39 -0.37 6.45
C GLY A 140 8.30 -1.44 7.51
N ALA A 141 7.81 -1.01 8.66
CA ALA A 141 7.61 -1.90 9.79
C ALA A 141 6.22 -1.70 10.42
N GLY A 142 5.63 -2.78 10.92
CA GLY A 142 4.66 -2.68 11.99
C GLY A 142 5.41 -2.32 13.27
N ALA A 143 5.22 -1.10 13.75
CA ALA A 143 5.90 -0.56 14.90
C ALA A 143 4.89 -0.07 15.95
N ILE A 144 5.37 0.36 17.10
CA ILE A 144 4.50 0.87 18.15
C ILE A 144 4.54 2.39 18.13
N ALA A 145 3.36 3.02 18.04
CA ALA A 145 3.17 4.45 18.29
C ALA A 145 2.80 4.67 19.75
N VAL A 146 3.42 5.65 20.40
CA VAL A 146 3.12 6.02 21.79
C VAL A 146 3.01 7.52 21.91
N ASN A 147 1.90 8.01 22.44
CA ASN A 147 1.78 9.41 22.85
C ASN A 147 2.32 9.57 24.28
N THR A 148 3.54 10.10 24.39
CA THR A 148 4.27 10.22 25.67
C THR A 148 3.67 11.23 26.64
N ASP A 149 2.71 12.05 26.22
CA ASP A 149 1.97 12.95 27.13
C ASP A 149 0.76 12.26 27.78
N LYS A 150 0.36 11.08 27.28
CA LYS A 150 -0.82 10.34 27.74
C LYS A 150 -0.52 8.99 28.35
N VAL A 151 0.55 8.34 27.90
CA VAL A 151 0.96 7.00 28.34
C VAL A 151 2.05 7.12 29.39
N ASP A 152 1.75 6.68 30.62
CA ASP A 152 2.66 6.77 31.78
C ASP A 152 3.54 5.51 31.96
N ILE A 153 3.27 4.43 31.21
CA ILE A 153 4.08 3.20 31.22
C ILE A 153 5.19 3.27 30.17
N ASP A 154 6.30 2.59 30.45
CA ASP A 154 7.40 2.44 29.50
C ASP A 154 7.05 1.34 28.49
N ILE A 155 7.03 1.68 27.19
CA ILE A 155 6.69 0.76 26.11
C ILE A 155 7.95 0.51 25.27
N THR A 156 8.43 -0.73 25.29
CA THR A 156 9.60 -1.20 24.53
C THR A 156 9.35 -2.48 23.74
N SER A 157 8.19 -3.10 23.94
CA SER A 157 7.83 -4.42 23.44
C SER A 157 6.37 -4.45 22.99
N TYR A 158 6.03 -5.31 22.05
CA TYR A 158 4.61 -5.62 21.77
C TYR A 158 3.87 -6.14 23.01
N ALA A 159 4.59 -6.82 23.92
CA ALA A 159 4.00 -7.30 25.17
C ALA A 159 3.47 -6.17 26.04
N ASP A 160 4.03 -4.96 25.98
CA ASP A 160 3.59 -3.82 26.78
C ASP A 160 2.21 -3.28 26.33
N LEU A 161 1.79 -3.56 25.10
CA LEU A 161 0.45 -3.21 24.60
C LEU A 161 -0.68 -4.02 25.26
N PHE A 162 -0.35 -5.07 26.01
CA PHE A 162 -1.31 -5.88 26.78
C PHE A 162 -1.50 -5.34 28.21
N ASP A 163 -0.78 -4.27 28.62
CA ASP A 163 -0.90 -3.69 29.97
C ASP A 163 -2.32 -3.15 30.19
N PRO A 164 -2.98 -3.49 31.31
CA PRO A 164 -4.30 -2.97 31.64
C PRO A 164 -4.42 -1.44 31.70
N ALA A 165 -3.30 -0.71 31.84
CA ALA A 165 -3.28 0.75 31.77
C ALA A 165 -3.72 1.30 30.40
N LEU A 166 -3.71 0.46 29.35
CA LEU A 166 -4.10 0.80 27.97
C LEU A 166 -5.50 0.27 27.62
N GLU A 167 -6.34 -0.11 28.59
CA GLU A 167 -7.68 -0.65 28.31
C GLU A 167 -8.52 0.31 27.48
N GLY A 168 -8.93 -0.13 26.27
CA GLY A 168 -9.75 0.66 25.33
C GLY A 168 -9.05 1.87 24.72
N ASP A 169 -7.70 1.90 24.68
CA ASP A 169 -6.92 3.06 24.27
C ASP A 169 -5.85 2.74 23.19
N VAL A 170 -5.94 1.58 22.55
CA VAL A 170 -4.98 1.11 21.54
C VAL A 170 -5.64 1.00 20.19
N VAL A 171 -5.01 1.59 19.15
CA VAL A 171 -5.31 1.29 17.74
C VAL A 171 -4.38 0.20 17.24
N ILE A 172 -4.92 -0.81 16.56
CA ILE A 172 -4.13 -1.85 15.91
C ILE A 172 -4.52 -2.00 14.44
N LEU A 173 -3.60 -2.56 13.67
CA LEU A 173 -3.84 -2.87 12.26
C LEU A 173 -5.05 -3.81 12.09
N ASP A 174 -5.85 -3.58 11.05
CA ASP A 174 -6.87 -4.52 10.59
C ASP A 174 -6.22 -5.53 9.61
N ASP A 175 -5.15 -6.18 10.07
CA ASP A 175 -4.35 -7.15 9.34
C ASP A 175 -4.03 -8.35 10.25
N PHE A 176 -4.64 -9.50 9.93
CA PHE A 176 -4.51 -10.69 10.76
C PHE A 176 -3.08 -11.22 10.83
N ARG A 177 -2.29 -11.14 9.74
CA ARG A 177 -0.89 -11.61 9.75
C ARG A 177 -0.03 -10.75 10.64
N ALA A 178 -0.18 -9.42 10.54
CA ALA A 178 0.55 -8.49 11.36
C ALA A 178 0.21 -8.68 12.85
N VAL A 179 -1.07 -8.70 13.21
CA VAL A 179 -1.51 -8.77 14.61
C VAL A 179 -1.19 -10.12 15.26
N ILE A 180 -1.45 -11.23 14.57
CA ILE A 180 -1.12 -12.58 15.06
C ILE A 180 0.41 -12.74 15.15
N GLY A 181 1.15 -12.31 14.11
CA GLY A 181 2.60 -12.39 14.08
C GLY A 181 3.27 -11.59 15.20
N MET A 182 2.84 -10.34 15.43
CA MET A 182 3.37 -9.51 16.51
C MET A 182 2.99 -10.07 17.89
N THR A 183 1.80 -10.66 18.03
CA THR A 183 1.43 -11.36 19.25
C THR A 183 2.30 -12.61 19.48
N SER A 184 2.62 -13.35 18.40
CA SER A 184 3.57 -14.47 18.45
C SER A 184 4.95 -14.02 18.91
N LYS A 185 5.46 -12.91 18.36
CA LYS A 185 6.75 -12.31 18.76
C LYS A 185 6.76 -11.94 20.24
N SER A 186 5.67 -11.38 20.77
CA SER A 186 5.56 -11.04 22.20
C SER A 186 5.66 -12.25 23.13
N LEU A 187 5.43 -13.45 22.63
CA LEU A 187 5.58 -14.72 23.31
C LEU A 187 6.94 -15.40 23.02
N GLY A 188 7.80 -14.77 22.21
CA GLY A 188 9.10 -15.32 21.81
C GLY A 188 9.01 -16.39 20.70
N TYR A 189 7.92 -16.39 19.95
CA TYR A 189 7.71 -17.29 18.80
C TYR A 189 8.07 -16.61 17.48
N ASP A 190 8.03 -17.36 16.39
CA ASP A 190 8.26 -16.81 15.06
C ASP A 190 7.12 -15.88 14.62
N LEU A 191 7.43 -14.90 13.76
CA LEU A 191 6.44 -13.98 13.20
C LEU A 191 5.37 -14.73 12.39
N SER A 192 5.78 -15.76 11.66
CA SER A 192 4.92 -16.64 10.88
C SER A 192 4.80 -18.04 11.54
N GLU A 193 4.45 -18.06 12.83
CA GLU A 193 4.35 -19.31 13.61
C GLU A 193 3.33 -20.27 12.98
N THR A 194 3.67 -21.56 12.93
CA THR A 194 2.85 -22.60 12.32
C THR A 194 2.51 -23.77 13.26
N ASP A 195 3.15 -23.84 14.44
CA ASP A 195 2.86 -24.88 15.41
C ASP A 195 1.48 -24.66 16.06
N PRO A 196 0.51 -25.58 15.87
CA PRO A 196 -0.85 -25.41 16.41
C PRO A 196 -0.89 -25.22 17.93
N ALA A 197 0.05 -25.83 18.68
CA ALA A 197 0.06 -25.71 20.14
C ALA A 197 0.49 -24.31 20.57
N LYS A 198 1.48 -23.70 19.89
CA LYS A 198 1.87 -22.32 20.12
C LYS A 198 0.79 -21.33 19.64
N LEU A 199 0.14 -21.62 18.52
CA LEU A 199 -0.97 -20.80 18.01
C LEU A 199 -2.17 -20.77 18.98
N GLU A 200 -2.43 -21.84 19.74
CA GLU A 200 -3.44 -21.79 20.80
C GLU A 200 -3.04 -20.84 21.95
N GLU A 201 -1.74 -20.76 22.28
CA GLU A 201 -1.23 -19.79 23.27
C GLU A 201 -1.35 -18.36 22.73
N VAL A 202 -1.01 -18.14 21.44
CA VAL A 202 -1.19 -16.86 20.75
C VAL A 202 -2.65 -16.44 20.75
N ALA A 203 -3.58 -17.35 20.45
CA ALA A 203 -5.02 -17.09 20.48
C ALA A 203 -5.50 -16.65 21.87
N GLY A 204 -4.99 -17.28 22.94
CA GLY A 204 -5.25 -16.86 24.31
C GLY A 204 -4.76 -15.44 24.58
N LYS A 205 -3.56 -15.11 24.10
CA LYS A 205 -2.94 -13.80 24.28
C LYS A 205 -3.66 -12.70 23.48
N LEU A 206 -4.15 -13.00 22.28
CA LEU A 206 -4.99 -12.07 21.50
C LEU A 206 -6.26 -11.66 22.25
N MET A 207 -6.88 -12.57 23.01
CA MET A 207 -8.06 -12.25 23.81
C MET A 207 -7.74 -11.33 25.02
N GLU A 208 -6.48 -11.28 25.45
CA GLU A 208 -6.04 -10.25 26.41
C GLU A 208 -5.88 -8.90 25.71
N LEU A 209 -5.22 -8.86 24.54
CA LEU A 209 -5.05 -7.65 23.72
C LEU A 209 -6.40 -6.99 23.38
N LYS A 210 -7.40 -7.79 23.05
CA LYS A 210 -8.75 -7.33 22.71
C LYS A 210 -9.32 -6.30 23.68
N LYS A 211 -9.01 -6.40 24.98
CA LYS A 211 -9.51 -5.47 26.01
C LYS A 211 -8.93 -4.06 25.84
N ASN A 212 -7.73 -3.98 25.29
CA ASN A 212 -7.02 -2.72 25.11
C ASN A 212 -7.34 -2.07 23.76
N VAL A 213 -7.85 -2.86 22.79
CA VAL A 213 -8.14 -2.36 21.44
C VAL A 213 -9.40 -1.51 21.41
N ALA A 214 -9.25 -0.25 21.02
CA ALA A 214 -10.34 0.65 20.71
C ALA A 214 -10.75 0.60 19.22
N LEU A 215 -9.77 0.39 18.32
CA LEU A 215 -9.96 0.47 16.87
C LEU A 215 -9.05 -0.51 16.13
N TYR A 216 -9.59 -1.11 15.07
CA TYR A 216 -8.86 -1.86 14.05
C TYR A 216 -8.86 -1.04 12.77
N ASP A 217 -7.69 -0.63 12.27
CA ASP A 217 -7.55 0.19 11.07
C ASP A 217 -6.18 -0.06 10.41
N SER A 218 -6.16 -0.40 9.11
CA SER A 218 -4.93 -0.54 8.32
C SER A 218 -4.76 0.58 7.30
N ASP A 219 -5.82 1.35 7.02
CA ASP A 219 -5.80 2.38 5.97
C ASP A 219 -5.26 3.71 6.50
N SER A 220 -5.79 4.20 7.62
CA SER A 220 -5.40 5.50 8.21
C SER A 220 -5.34 5.46 9.75
N PRO A 221 -4.61 4.50 10.35
CA PRO A 221 -4.58 4.31 11.81
C PRO A 221 -4.01 5.51 12.57
N LYS A 222 -3.19 6.36 11.91
CA LYS A 222 -2.71 7.64 12.45
C LYS A 222 -3.82 8.56 12.94
N SER A 223 -5.00 8.49 12.30
CA SER A 223 -6.11 9.39 12.60
C SER A 223 -6.61 9.26 14.05
N ALA A 224 -6.64 8.02 14.60
CA ALA A 224 -7.00 7.78 15.99
C ALA A 224 -5.99 8.34 16.99
N LEU A 225 -4.70 8.35 16.64
CA LEU A 225 -3.63 8.92 17.45
C LEU A 225 -3.64 10.46 17.40
N ILE A 226 -3.85 11.03 16.22
CA ILE A 226 -3.90 12.50 15.98
C ILE A 226 -5.13 13.09 16.68
N SER A 227 -6.31 12.47 16.56
CA SER A 227 -7.53 12.92 17.25
C SER A 227 -7.45 12.73 18.77
N GLY A 228 -6.59 11.82 19.22
CA GLY A 228 -6.45 11.47 20.61
C GLY A 228 -7.50 10.50 21.13
N ASP A 229 -8.17 9.78 20.23
CA ASP A 229 -9.08 8.67 20.54
C ASP A 229 -8.31 7.44 21.00
N CYS A 230 -7.03 7.31 20.60
CA CYS A 230 -6.08 6.33 21.11
C CYS A 230 -4.78 7.02 21.56
N SER A 231 -4.11 6.47 22.56
CA SER A 231 -2.83 6.96 23.07
C SER A 231 -1.65 6.08 22.66
N ALA A 232 -1.89 4.85 22.30
CA ALA A 232 -0.89 3.93 21.77
C ALA A 232 -1.46 3.18 20.55
N GLY A 233 -0.56 2.58 19.75
CA GLY A 233 -0.99 1.79 18.62
C GLY A 233 0.12 0.89 18.09
N MET A 234 -0.29 -0.20 17.44
CA MET A 234 0.56 -1.06 16.65
C MET A 234 0.18 -0.83 15.18
N ILE A 235 0.91 0.03 14.51
CA ILE A 235 0.57 0.56 13.18
C ILE A 235 1.80 0.63 12.27
N TRP A 236 1.60 0.97 11.01
CA TRP A 236 2.68 1.15 10.05
C TRP A 236 3.60 2.31 10.43
N SER A 237 4.92 2.11 10.29
CA SER A 237 5.92 3.11 10.70
C SER A 237 5.74 4.48 10.03
N ALA A 238 5.38 4.52 8.74
CA ALA A 238 5.11 5.78 8.04
C ALA A 238 3.85 6.49 8.56
N GLU A 239 2.81 5.73 8.95
CA GLU A 239 1.64 6.29 9.62
C GLU A 239 2.00 6.93 10.96
N ILE A 240 2.96 6.33 11.69
CA ILE A 240 3.54 6.94 12.90
C ILE A 240 4.28 8.23 12.54
N ALA A 241 5.06 8.25 11.44
CA ALA A 241 5.77 9.45 11.01
C ALA A 241 4.81 10.61 10.74
N MET A 242 3.72 10.36 10.03
CA MET A 242 2.68 11.35 9.77
C MET A 242 1.99 11.83 11.07
N ALA A 243 1.71 10.91 12.00
CA ALA A 243 1.16 11.29 13.31
C ALA A 243 2.13 12.14 14.14
N MET A 244 3.45 11.88 14.07
CA MET A 244 4.49 12.65 14.76
C MET A 244 4.59 14.09 14.25
N GLU A 245 4.29 14.34 12.97
CA GLU A 245 4.28 15.68 12.38
C GLU A 245 3.14 16.53 12.95
N GLU A 246 1.97 15.94 13.18
CA GLU A 246 0.79 16.62 13.72
C GLU A 246 0.82 16.71 15.26
N VAL A 247 1.31 15.67 15.93
CA VAL A 247 1.36 15.55 17.39
C VAL A 247 2.77 15.17 17.84
N PRO A 248 3.63 16.16 18.19
CA PRO A 248 5.05 15.92 18.50
C PRO A 248 5.33 15.03 19.72
N SER A 249 4.35 14.79 20.58
CA SER A 249 4.45 13.84 21.71
C SER A 249 4.31 12.38 21.27
N ILE A 250 3.87 12.11 20.05
CA ILE A 250 3.87 10.75 19.51
C ILE A 250 5.29 10.36 19.15
N LYS A 251 5.68 9.13 19.50
CA LYS A 251 6.99 8.53 19.22
C LYS A 251 6.82 7.16 18.60
N VAL A 252 7.78 6.81 17.73
CA VAL A 252 7.91 5.46 17.21
C VAL A 252 8.77 4.63 18.17
N VAL A 253 8.33 3.42 18.47
CA VAL A 253 9.08 2.40 19.21
C VAL A 253 9.19 1.14 18.36
N TYR A 254 10.41 0.71 18.12
CA TYR A 254 10.70 -0.60 17.53
C TYR A 254 10.82 -1.61 18.65
N PRO A 255 10.01 -2.68 18.64
CA PRO A 255 9.94 -3.61 19.76
C PRO A 255 11.24 -4.40 19.92
N ASP A 256 11.62 -4.69 21.17
CA ASP A 256 12.86 -5.41 21.50
C ASP A 256 12.93 -6.80 20.89
N GLU A 257 11.79 -7.50 20.72
CA GLU A 257 11.64 -8.80 20.08
C GLU A 257 11.76 -8.77 18.54
N GLY A 258 11.91 -7.59 17.97
CA GLY A 258 12.00 -7.37 16.50
C GLY A 258 10.66 -7.08 15.85
N ALA A 259 10.64 -6.08 14.99
CA ALA A 259 9.44 -5.61 14.30
C ALA A 259 9.02 -6.55 13.16
N TYR A 260 7.74 -6.54 12.85
CA TYR A 260 7.20 -6.99 11.58
C TYR A 260 7.76 -6.09 10.47
N LEU A 261 8.37 -6.67 9.44
CA LEU A 261 8.86 -5.95 8.27
C LEU A 261 8.05 -6.36 7.04
N PHE A 262 7.87 -5.43 6.12
CA PHE A 262 7.24 -5.67 4.82
C PHE A 262 7.93 -4.85 3.73
N PHE A 263 7.80 -5.32 2.50
CA PHE A 263 8.24 -4.59 1.32
C PHE A 263 7.27 -4.82 0.16
N ASP A 264 6.68 -3.73 -0.34
CA ASP A 264 5.72 -3.77 -1.43
C ASP A 264 6.40 -3.59 -2.77
N ASN A 265 5.83 -4.20 -3.80
CA ASN A 265 6.42 -4.30 -5.11
C ASN A 265 5.42 -3.95 -6.20
N TRP A 266 5.89 -3.36 -7.28
CA TRP A 266 5.14 -3.28 -8.52
C TRP A 266 5.27 -4.58 -9.29
N VAL A 267 4.14 -5.16 -9.70
CA VAL A 267 4.07 -6.37 -10.52
C VAL A 267 3.05 -6.19 -11.65
N VAL A 268 3.27 -6.87 -12.77
CA VAL A 268 2.32 -6.88 -13.90
C VAL A 268 1.58 -8.21 -13.91
N THR A 269 0.25 -8.18 -14.06
CA THR A 269 -0.54 -9.41 -14.14
C THR A 269 -0.22 -10.16 -15.46
N LYS A 270 -0.30 -11.50 -15.42
CA LYS A 270 0.01 -12.35 -16.58
C LYS A 270 -0.81 -12.01 -17.84
N ASP A 271 -2.07 -11.67 -17.60
CA ASP A 271 -3.04 -11.42 -18.68
C ASP A 271 -3.30 -9.92 -18.90
N ALA A 272 -2.37 -9.04 -18.45
CA ALA A 272 -2.47 -7.61 -18.60
C ALA A 272 -2.68 -7.19 -20.07
N PRO A 273 -3.83 -6.62 -20.44
CA PRO A 273 -4.07 -6.19 -21.81
C PRO A 273 -3.22 -4.97 -22.19
N ASN A 274 -2.76 -4.21 -21.19
CA ASN A 274 -2.01 -2.97 -21.39
C ASN A 274 -0.55 -3.10 -20.88
N TYR A 275 0.11 -4.23 -21.16
CA TYR A 275 1.47 -4.54 -20.66
C TYR A 275 2.47 -3.42 -20.92
N ASP A 276 2.54 -2.85 -22.13
CA ASP A 276 3.50 -1.78 -22.43
C ASP A 276 3.20 -0.48 -21.64
N ASN A 277 1.92 -0.19 -21.36
CA ASN A 277 1.54 0.91 -20.49
C ASN A 277 1.92 0.63 -19.03
N ALA A 278 1.81 -0.63 -18.58
CA ALA A 278 2.25 -1.06 -17.25
C ALA A 278 3.78 -0.89 -17.08
N ILE A 279 4.57 -1.27 -18.07
CA ILE A 279 6.02 -1.04 -18.06
C ILE A 279 6.35 0.46 -18.06
N THR A 280 5.60 1.26 -18.83
CA THR A 280 5.76 2.73 -18.84
C THR A 280 5.47 3.32 -17.47
N TRP A 281 4.41 2.87 -16.78
CA TRP A 281 4.07 3.27 -15.42
C TRP A 281 5.16 2.90 -14.43
N ILE A 282 5.62 1.65 -14.43
CA ILE A 282 6.64 1.17 -13.50
C ILE A 282 7.94 1.96 -13.69
N ASN A 283 8.34 2.24 -14.94
CA ASN A 283 9.51 3.06 -15.19
C ASN A 283 9.30 4.51 -14.73
N PHE A 284 8.11 5.09 -14.94
CA PHE A 284 7.77 6.44 -14.52
C PHE A 284 7.83 6.62 -13.01
N ILE A 285 7.24 5.66 -12.25
CA ILE A 285 7.19 5.76 -10.78
C ILE A 285 8.57 5.57 -10.14
N MET A 286 9.51 4.87 -10.81
CA MET A 286 10.89 4.72 -10.36
C MET A 286 11.78 5.94 -10.67
N ASP A 287 11.30 6.94 -11.42
CA ASP A 287 12.04 8.19 -11.57
C ASP A 287 12.18 8.86 -10.20
N PRO A 288 13.40 9.31 -9.80
CA PRO A 288 13.62 9.86 -8.46
C PRO A 288 12.75 11.06 -8.09
N GLU A 289 12.44 11.94 -9.06
CA GLU A 289 11.60 13.11 -8.82
C GLU A 289 10.13 12.71 -8.62
N ASN A 290 9.66 11.72 -9.39
CA ASN A 290 8.30 11.18 -9.24
C ASN A 290 8.16 10.41 -7.92
N MET A 291 9.18 9.63 -7.57
CA MET A 291 9.19 8.91 -6.30
C MET A 291 9.28 9.86 -5.10
N ALA A 292 10.03 10.95 -5.19
CA ALA A 292 10.07 11.97 -4.15
C ALA A 292 8.68 12.60 -3.92
N MET A 293 7.89 12.85 -4.98
CA MET A 293 6.49 13.30 -4.83
C MET A 293 5.62 12.30 -4.06
N VAL A 294 5.88 10.99 -4.21
CA VAL A 294 5.20 9.97 -3.41
C VAL A 294 5.59 10.08 -1.95
N LEU A 295 6.89 10.21 -1.67
CA LEU A 295 7.44 10.26 -0.31
C LEU A 295 7.06 11.53 0.46
N GLU A 296 6.72 12.63 -0.24
CA GLU A 296 6.18 13.85 0.36
C GLU A 296 4.80 13.59 1.02
N GLU A 297 3.98 12.73 0.43
CA GLU A 297 2.64 12.42 0.93
C GLU A 297 2.60 11.13 1.76
N PHE A 298 3.33 10.10 1.31
CA PHE A 298 3.40 8.78 1.94
C PHE A 298 4.86 8.42 2.27
N PRO A 299 5.40 8.86 3.42
CA PRO A 299 6.83 8.80 3.73
C PRO A 299 7.28 7.43 4.23
N TYR A 300 7.03 6.37 3.47
CA TYR A 300 7.47 5.01 3.76
C TYR A 300 8.95 4.77 3.44
N LEU A 301 9.55 3.73 4.01
CA LEU A 301 10.90 3.27 3.62
C LEU A 301 10.93 3.02 2.11
N CYS A 302 11.89 3.62 1.40
CA CYS A 302 11.91 3.63 -0.06
C CYS A 302 13.05 2.79 -0.63
N ALA A 303 12.77 2.02 -1.71
CA ALA A 303 13.79 1.31 -2.44
C ALA A 303 14.63 2.24 -3.35
N ASN A 304 14.10 3.40 -3.74
CA ASN A 304 14.78 4.35 -4.61
C ASN A 304 15.72 5.25 -3.81
N THR A 305 17.02 4.95 -3.85
CA THR A 305 18.03 5.68 -3.07
C THR A 305 18.26 7.12 -3.53
N ASP A 306 18.02 7.40 -4.81
CA ASP A 306 18.15 8.76 -5.34
C ASP A 306 16.95 9.64 -4.95
N ALA A 307 15.76 9.06 -4.84
CA ALA A 307 14.60 9.75 -4.26
C ALA A 307 14.82 10.08 -2.77
N ILE A 308 15.37 9.15 -1.99
CA ILE A 308 15.76 9.42 -0.60
C ILE A 308 16.74 10.60 -0.51
N ALA A 309 17.71 10.69 -1.44
CA ALA A 309 18.66 11.79 -1.49
C ALA A 309 17.96 13.15 -1.81
N ILE A 310 16.91 13.15 -2.63
CA ILE A 310 16.09 14.33 -2.90
C ILE A 310 15.33 14.77 -1.63
N MET A 311 14.77 13.82 -0.88
CA MET A 311 14.03 14.11 0.37
C MET A 311 14.92 14.66 1.49
N GLY A 312 16.22 14.37 1.44
CA GLY A 312 17.23 14.95 2.33
C GLY A 312 17.21 14.42 3.77
N ASP A 313 17.84 15.20 4.66
CA ASP A 313 18.14 14.76 6.03
C ASP A 313 16.88 14.57 6.92
N ASP A 314 15.86 15.38 6.72
CA ASP A 314 14.61 15.30 7.49
C ASP A 314 13.87 13.97 7.28
N TYR A 315 13.98 13.41 6.07
CA TYR A 315 13.46 12.09 5.78
C TYR A 315 14.43 11.00 6.28
N SER A 316 15.71 11.10 5.92
CA SER A 316 16.70 10.06 6.18
C SER A 316 16.95 9.82 7.68
N ASN A 317 16.85 10.87 8.51
CA ASN A 317 17.07 10.81 9.95
C ASN A 317 15.80 10.57 10.78
N ASN A 318 14.62 10.56 10.15
CA ASN A 318 13.37 10.25 10.86
C ASN A 318 13.23 8.73 11.01
N PRO A 319 13.29 8.19 12.25
CA PRO A 319 13.28 6.75 12.44
C PRO A 319 11.96 6.08 12.04
N ALA A 320 10.87 6.82 11.93
CA ALA A 320 9.59 6.28 11.50
C ALA A 320 9.46 6.21 9.96
N LYS A 321 10.13 7.12 9.23
CA LYS A 321 10.21 7.12 7.76
C LYS A 321 11.28 6.13 7.26
N ASN A 322 12.40 6.11 7.95
CA ASN A 322 13.57 5.31 7.61
C ASN A 322 14.00 4.50 8.86
N PRO A 323 13.46 3.30 9.05
CA PRO A 323 13.76 2.47 10.22
C PRO A 323 15.25 2.30 10.45
N PRO A 324 15.74 2.42 11.69
CA PRO A 324 17.16 2.24 12.01
C PRO A 324 17.66 0.85 11.60
N ALA A 325 18.93 0.76 11.18
CA ALA A 325 19.51 -0.48 10.68
C ALA A 325 19.45 -1.64 11.71
N ASP A 326 19.55 -1.34 12.99
CA ASP A 326 19.42 -2.33 14.07
C ASP A 326 17.97 -2.81 14.26
N ALA A 327 16.99 -1.96 14.03
CA ALA A 327 15.57 -2.34 14.04
C ALA A 327 15.26 -3.26 12.84
N ILE A 328 15.79 -2.94 11.66
CA ILE A 328 15.67 -3.81 10.47
C ILE A 328 16.37 -5.16 10.72
N ALA A 329 17.59 -5.14 11.28
CA ALA A 329 18.35 -6.37 11.53
C ALA A 329 17.70 -7.32 12.55
N LYS A 330 16.93 -6.80 13.50
CA LYS A 330 16.12 -7.58 14.47
C LYS A 330 14.76 -7.99 13.90
N GLY A 331 14.26 -7.27 12.93
CA GLY A 331 12.93 -7.48 12.35
C GLY A 331 12.83 -8.80 11.56
N SER A 332 11.60 -9.17 11.26
CA SER A 332 11.30 -10.37 10.47
C SER A 332 10.27 -10.03 9.40
N TYR A 333 10.46 -10.58 8.19
CA TYR A 333 9.46 -10.56 7.13
C TYR A 333 8.47 -11.70 7.31
N VAL A 334 7.24 -11.49 6.84
CA VAL A 334 6.22 -12.53 6.83
C VAL A 334 6.61 -13.61 5.82
N GLU A 335 6.44 -14.86 6.22
CA GLU A 335 6.58 -16.00 5.32
C GLU A 335 5.21 -16.41 4.75
N ASN A 336 5.25 -17.13 3.62
CA ASN A 336 4.05 -17.71 3.06
C ASN A 336 3.58 -18.87 3.95
N LEU A 337 2.30 -18.83 4.36
CA LEU A 337 1.69 -19.87 5.18
C LEU A 337 0.97 -20.89 4.29
N ASP A 338 0.95 -22.16 4.72
CA ASP A 338 0.12 -23.16 4.10
C ASP A 338 -1.38 -22.94 4.40
N SER A 339 -2.24 -23.66 3.70
CA SER A 339 -3.70 -23.47 3.83
C SER A 339 -4.23 -23.86 5.22
N GLU A 340 -3.64 -24.84 5.88
CA GLU A 340 -4.06 -25.28 7.22
C GLU A 340 -3.75 -24.20 8.27
N THR A 341 -2.55 -23.62 8.22
CA THR A 341 -2.16 -22.51 9.09
C THR A 341 -2.99 -21.25 8.80
N LEU A 342 -3.27 -20.95 7.53
CA LEU A 342 -4.13 -19.82 7.16
C LEU A 342 -5.55 -19.97 7.71
N ASP A 343 -6.12 -21.17 7.70
CA ASP A 343 -7.44 -21.44 8.28
C ASP A 343 -7.43 -21.17 9.79
N ILE A 344 -6.37 -21.60 10.51
CA ILE A 344 -6.19 -21.32 11.94
C ILE A 344 -6.10 -19.80 12.19
N TYR A 345 -5.30 -19.08 11.40
CA TYR A 345 -5.15 -17.62 11.54
C TYR A 345 -6.48 -16.90 11.31
N ASN A 346 -7.24 -17.28 10.30
CA ASN A 346 -8.56 -16.73 10.01
C ASN A 346 -9.57 -16.98 11.14
N GLU A 347 -9.52 -18.18 11.75
CA GLU A 347 -10.36 -18.51 12.91
C GLU A 347 -9.98 -17.66 14.13
N MET A 348 -8.67 -17.51 14.43
CA MET A 348 -8.17 -16.67 15.50
C MET A 348 -8.59 -15.20 15.31
N TRP A 349 -8.47 -14.71 14.08
CA TRP A 349 -8.87 -13.35 13.71
C TRP A 349 -10.36 -13.09 13.88
N THR A 350 -11.18 -14.02 13.42
CA THR A 350 -12.64 -13.95 13.60
C THR A 350 -13.01 -13.87 15.08
N ARG A 351 -12.44 -14.73 15.93
CA ARG A 351 -12.66 -14.71 17.38
C ARG A 351 -12.20 -13.41 18.05
N LEU A 352 -11.11 -12.81 17.55
CA LEU A 352 -10.62 -11.51 18.05
C LEU A 352 -11.62 -10.40 17.77
N LYS A 353 -12.24 -10.39 16.58
CA LYS A 353 -13.15 -9.32 16.13
C LYS A 353 -14.61 -9.49 16.58
N GLU A 354 -15.04 -10.68 17.03
CA GLU A 354 -16.35 -10.92 17.67
C GLU A 354 -16.46 -10.26 19.05
#